data_448ad28d586996970ab3a69276a19e42
#
_entry.id   448ad28d586996970ab3a69276a19e42
#
_cell.length_a   1.000
_cell.length_b   1.000
_cell.length_c   1.000
_cell.angle_alpha   90.00
_cell.angle_beta   90.00
_cell.angle_gamma   90.00
#
_symmetry.space_group_name_H-M   'P 1'
#
loop_
_entity.id
_entity.type
_entity.pdbx_description
1 polymer ?
#
loop_
_entity_poly.entity_id
_entity_poly.type
_entity_poly.pdbx_seq_one_letter_code
_entity_poly.pdbx_strand_id
1 'polypeptide(L)'
;MSKMQENFDILSDRVLDALNKTNLEETRSILSSIKTPTIVTGVGGSKVVAVFTSKILASKNGIISTCLEPRDMLHTPLTGYDNVLSCSYSGTNFGVETSFKNELNKYLLSSTRVPNITNITYDTSLPKEKSFISLAATLIPMTIMLDYYLDGNDIVPEILNQDTPLIEAHPVYEIASGIDTSSAHTYLESTMLEAGLSIPIVHDKYSYCHGRGTTSYHNNHSLIYFDKDTELDRLMLEELKEYYNKIVILKSKYNDPIIDDYYLTVRSILLTKSLAEQTDKDLSKVEYSPVVKKLYKYNGEM
;
A
#
# COMPACT_ATOMS: atom_id res chain seq x y z
N MET A 1 -12.57 -24.88 -3.89
CA MET A 1 -12.16 -23.55 -3.41
C MET A 1 -11.34 -22.89 -4.51
N SER A 2 -11.61 -21.63 -4.88
CA SER A 2 -10.81 -20.93 -5.88
C SER A 2 -9.43 -20.60 -5.30
N LYS A 3 -8.40 -20.45 -6.18
CA LYS A 3 -7.07 -20.02 -5.71
C LYS A 3 -7.10 -18.64 -5.04
N MET A 4 -8.03 -17.79 -5.47
CA MET A 4 -8.29 -16.50 -4.83
C MET A 4 -8.69 -16.70 -3.37
N GLN A 5 -9.71 -17.51 -3.11
CA GLN A 5 -10.19 -17.80 -1.75
C GLN A 5 -9.06 -18.34 -0.87
N GLU A 6 -8.31 -19.32 -1.37
CA GLU A 6 -7.18 -19.90 -0.65
C GLU A 6 -6.14 -18.84 -0.23
N ASN A 7 -5.80 -17.89 -1.13
CA ASN A 7 -4.84 -16.83 -0.80
C ASN A 7 -5.32 -15.91 0.34
N PHE A 8 -6.62 -15.60 0.39
CA PHE A 8 -7.20 -14.79 1.46
C PHE A 8 -7.33 -15.56 2.76
N ASP A 9 -7.72 -16.85 2.70
CA ASP A 9 -7.93 -17.68 3.89
C ASP A 9 -6.63 -17.93 4.67
N ILE A 10 -5.49 -18.00 3.98
CA ILE A 10 -4.18 -18.20 4.59
C ILE A 10 -3.37 -16.90 4.73
N LEU A 11 -3.95 -15.74 4.46
CA LEU A 11 -3.23 -14.46 4.43
C LEU A 11 -2.62 -14.11 5.78
N SER A 12 -3.40 -14.22 6.86
CA SER A 12 -2.95 -13.99 8.22
C SER A 12 -1.79 -14.92 8.59
N ASP A 13 -1.95 -16.22 8.33
CA ASP A 13 -0.93 -17.22 8.64
C ASP A 13 0.37 -16.95 7.89
N ARG A 14 0.29 -16.53 6.61
CA ARG A 14 1.46 -16.15 5.81
C ARG A 14 2.22 -14.98 6.42
N VAL A 15 1.51 -13.95 6.83
CA VAL A 15 2.11 -12.74 7.40
C VAL A 15 2.78 -13.06 8.73
N LEU A 16 2.08 -13.78 9.61
CA LEU A 16 2.60 -14.15 10.94
C LEU A 16 3.78 -15.12 10.85
N ASP A 17 3.72 -16.11 9.95
CA ASP A 17 4.82 -17.05 9.74
C ASP A 17 6.07 -16.32 9.21
N ALA A 18 5.93 -15.42 8.25
CA ALA A 18 7.02 -14.60 7.74
C ALA A 18 7.64 -13.72 8.83
N LEU A 19 6.80 -13.07 9.65
CA LEU A 19 7.25 -12.24 10.77
C LEU A 19 8.07 -13.07 11.77
N ASN A 20 7.58 -14.25 12.16
CA ASN A 20 8.24 -15.14 13.11
C ASN A 20 9.59 -15.68 12.62
N LYS A 21 9.80 -15.79 11.31
CA LYS A 21 11.03 -16.32 10.69
C LYS A 21 12.02 -15.24 10.29
N THR A 22 11.57 -13.99 10.24
CA THR A 22 12.43 -12.83 9.92
C THR A 22 13.33 -12.49 11.11
N ASN A 23 14.61 -12.18 10.83
CA ASN A 23 15.52 -11.62 11.83
C ASN A 23 15.16 -10.15 12.13
N LEU A 24 14.21 -9.95 13.01
CA LEU A 24 13.67 -8.61 13.33
C LEU A 24 14.71 -7.74 14.04
N GLU A 25 15.64 -8.32 14.80
CA GLU A 25 16.71 -7.56 15.47
C GLU A 25 17.67 -6.95 14.44
N GLU A 26 18.13 -7.72 13.47
CA GLU A 26 18.97 -7.22 12.36
C GLU A 26 18.22 -6.13 11.58
N THR A 27 16.94 -6.38 11.26
CA THR A 27 16.09 -5.43 10.54
C THR A 27 15.95 -4.10 11.29
N ARG A 28 15.64 -4.15 12.58
CA ARG A 28 15.53 -2.95 13.44
C ARG A 28 16.87 -2.21 13.54
N SER A 29 17.97 -2.92 13.65
CA SER A 29 19.30 -2.34 13.68
C SER A 29 19.63 -1.57 12.41
N ILE A 30 19.37 -2.15 11.23
CA ILE A 30 19.60 -1.49 9.94
C ILE A 30 18.70 -0.27 9.79
N LEU A 31 17.38 -0.40 10.03
CA LEU A 31 16.44 0.69 9.91
C LEU A 31 16.75 1.84 10.87
N SER A 32 17.19 1.51 12.09
CA SER A 32 17.61 2.52 13.08
C SER A 32 18.89 3.27 12.68
N SER A 33 19.72 2.68 11.79
CA SER A 33 20.93 3.36 11.28
C SER A 33 20.65 4.43 10.22
N ILE A 34 19.44 4.45 9.63
CA ILE A 34 19.03 5.45 8.64
C ILE A 34 18.67 6.75 9.39
N LYS A 35 19.59 7.71 9.41
CA LYS A 35 19.46 8.97 10.20
C LYS A 35 19.42 10.25 9.35
N THR A 36 19.46 10.12 8.04
CA THR A 36 19.53 11.26 7.11
C THR A 36 18.43 11.17 6.06
N PRO A 37 18.13 12.26 5.33
CA PRO A 37 17.05 12.32 4.37
C PRO A 37 17.05 11.14 3.40
N THR A 38 15.91 10.50 3.24
CA THR A 38 15.77 9.24 2.52
C THR A 38 14.62 9.26 1.53
N ILE A 39 14.90 8.90 0.28
CA ILE A 39 13.88 8.59 -0.70
C ILE A 39 13.47 7.13 -0.53
N VAL A 40 12.18 6.87 -0.41
CA VAL A 40 11.64 5.51 -0.42
C VAL A 40 10.92 5.28 -1.75
N THR A 41 11.10 4.12 -2.37
CA THR A 41 10.58 3.87 -3.71
C THR A 41 10.08 2.44 -3.87
N GLY A 42 9.14 2.24 -4.79
CA GLY A 42 8.58 0.93 -5.12
C GLY A 42 7.56 1.03 -6.25
N VAL A 43 7.26 -0.09 -6.89
CA VAL A 43 6.34 -0.18 -8.04
C VAL A 43 5.21 -1.15 -7.75
N GLY A 44 3.99 -0.83 -8.19
CA GLY A 44 2.79 -1.66 -7.95
C GLY A 44 2.52 -1.85 -6.46
N GLY A 45 2.29 -3.08 -5.99
CA GLY A 45 2.09 -3.36 -4.56
C GLY A 45 3.25 -2.89 -3.67
N SER A 46 4.49 -2.86 -4.20
CA SER A 46 5.64 -2.31 -3.48
C SER A 46 5.59 -0.79 -3.30
N LYS A 47 4.80 -0.04 -4.10
CA LYS A 47 4.55 1.39 -3.86
C LYS A 47 3.79 1.61 -2.57
N VAL A 48 2.81 0.75 -2.25
CA VAL A 48 2.08 0.78 -0.96
C VAL A 48 3.05 0.65 0.21
N VAL A 49 3.97 -0.33 0.10
CA VAL A 49 5.03 -0.54 1.10
C VAL A 49 5.94 0.69 1.21
N ALA A 50 6.32 1.30 0.08
CA ALA A 50 7.19 2.47 0.05
C ALA A 50 6.52 3.69 0.72
N VAL A 51 5.24 3.94 0.45
CA VAL A 51 4.46 5.00 1.12
C VAL A 51 4.43 4.78 2.62
N PHE A 52 4.13 3.57 3.07
CA PHE A 52 4.10 3.22 4.49
C PHE A 52 5.48 3.35 5.16
N THR A 53 6.51 2.81 4.52
CA THR A 53 7.90 2.90 5.00
C THR A 53 8.37 4.35 5.13
N SER A 54 8.04 5.20 4.15
CA SER A 54 8.38 6.63 4.20
C SER A 54 7.78 7.32 5.43
N LYS A 55 6.52 7.03 5.77
CA LYS A 55 5.85 7.56 6.97
C LYS A 55 6.53 7.08 8.25
N ILE A 56 6.92 5.82 8.32
CA ILE A 56 7.60 5.25 9.49
C ILE A 56 8.98 5.89 9.68
N LEU A 57 9.79 6.03 8.63
CA LEU A 57 11.08 6.69 8.73
C LEU A 57 10.94 8.15 9.17
N ALA A 58 9.94 8.86 8.65
CA ALA A 58 9.67 10.23 9.08
C ALA A 58 9.26 10.28 10.56
N SER A 59 8.36 9.41 10.99
CA SER A 59 7.81 9.41 12.36
C SER A 59 8.80 8.88 13.39
N LYS A 60 9.40 7.70 13.17
CA LYS A 60 10.28 7.05 14.16
C LYS A 60 11.71 7.57 14.12
N ASN A 61 12.28 7.79 12.94
CA ASN A 61 13.67 8.24 12.80
C ASN A 61 13.79 9.77 12.84
N GLY A 62 12.68 10.51 12.70
CA GLY A 62 12.67 11.98 12.71
C GLY A 62 13.37 12.60 11.48
N ILE A 63 13.40 11.90 10.34
CA ILE A 63 14.10 12.34 9.14
C ILE A 63 13.12 12.80 8.05
N ILE A 64 13.60 13.61 7.13
CA ILE A 64 12.86 13.88 5.89
C ILE A 64 12.81 12.59 5.08
N SER A 65 11.62 12.09 4.84
CA SER A 65 11.40 10.91 4.01
C SER A 65 10.27 11.16 3.03
N THR A 66 10.48 10.78 1.78
CA THR A 66 9.48 10.96 0.71
C THR A 66 9.40 9.70 -0.15
N CYS A 67 8.20 9.43 -0.66
CA CYS A 67 8.00 8.34 -1.60
C CYS A 67 8.02 8.89 -3.04
N LEU A 68 8.93 8.37 -3.88
CA LEU A 68 8.99 8.67 -5.31
C LEU A 68 8.85 7.39 -6.14
N GLU A 69 8.27 7.52 -7.31
CA GLU A 69 8.27 6.46 -8.32
C GLU A 69 9.69 6.31 -8.88
N PRO A 70 10.21 5.09 -9.10
CA PRO A 70 11.60 4.90 -9.52
C PRO A 70 11.99 5.65 -10.80
N ARG A 71 11.08 5.75 -11.78
CA ARG A 71 11.33 6.48 -13.04
C ARG A 71 11.37 7.97 -12.86
N ASP A 72 10.60 8.52 -11.91
CA ASP A 72 10.62 9.96 -11.61
C ASP A 72 11.97 10.37 -11.04
N MET A 73 12.68 9.47 -10.35
CA MET A 73 14.03 9.72 -9.83
C MET A 73 15.07 9.98 -10.93
N LEU A 74 14.83 9.52 -12.17
CA LEU A 74 15.72 9.81 -13.31
C LEU A 74 15.66 11.27 -13.75
N HIS A 75 14.59 11.98 -13.42
CA HIS A 75 14.30 13.33 -13.89
C HIS A 75 14.13 14.33 -12.74
N THR A 76 14.16 13.87 -11.50
CA THR A 76 14.01 14.70 -10.30
C THR A 76 15.38 14.98 -9.69
N PRO A 77 15.74 16.23 -9.38
CA PRO A 77 16.93 16.52 -8.59
C PRO A 77 16.88 15.83 -7.23
N LEU A 78 17.87 15.02 -6.93
CA LEU A 78 17.95 14.27 -5.65
C LEU A 78 18.80 14.99 -4.59
N THR A 79 19.17 16.24 -4.85
CA THR A 79 19.95 17.06 -3.92
C THR A 79 19.23 17.22 -2.58
N GLY A 80 19.94 16.97 -1.48
CA GLY A 80 19.39 17.02 -0.12
C GLY A 80 18.92 15.68 0.40
N TYR A 81 18.99 14.60 -0.40
CA TYR A 81 18.82 13.22 0.06
C TYR A 81 20.18 12.51 0.09
N ASP A 82 20.38 11.69 1.10
CA ASP A 82 21.59 10.87 1.26
C ASP A 82 21.34 9.40 0.97
N ASN A 83 20.09 8.95 1.07
CA ASN A 83 19.73 7.54 0.95
C ASN A 83 18.58 7.30 -0.02
N VAL A 84 18.62 6.13 -0.66
CA VAL A 84 17.48 5.54 -1.35
C VAL A 84 17.17 4.17 -0.74
N LEU A 85 15.91 3.96 -0.32
CA LEU A 85 15.40 2.67 0.14
C LEU A 85 14.39 2.16 -0.88
N SER A 86 14.75 1.12 -1.61
CA SER A 86 13.87 0.48 -2.58
C SER A 86 13.08 -0.66 -1.93
N CYS A 87 11.76 -0.65 -2.08
CA CYS A 87 10.88 -1.72 -1.66
C CYS A 87 10.58 -2.63 -2.85
N SER A 88 10.86 -3.91 -2.72
CA SER A 88 10.61 -4.88 -3.80
C SER A 88 10.53 -6.29 -3.25
N TYR A 89 9.44 -7.02 -3.56
CA TYR A 89 9.32 -8.40 -3.13
C TYR A 89 10.47 -9.27 -3.63
N SER A 90 10.80 -9.21 -4.92
CA SER A 90 11.87 -10.04 -5.53
C SER A 90 13.27 -9.45 -5.44
N GLY A 91 13.40 -8.15 -5.17
CA GLY A 91 14.68 -7.44 -5.17
C GLY A 91 15.34 -7.25 -6.54
N THR A 92 14.73 -7.71 -7.62
CA THR A 92 15.38 -7.81 -8.95
C THR A 92 14.55 -7.25 -10.10
N ASN A 93 13.53 -6.41 -9.80
CA ASN A 93 12.75 -5.78 -10.85
C ASN A 93 13.40 -4.48 -11.36
N PHE A 94 12.94 -4.00 -12.53
CA PHE A 94 13.47 -2.77 -13.14
C PHE A 94 13.36 -1.54 -12.21
N GLY A 95 12.37 -1.51 -11.30
CA GLY A 95 12.23 -0.43 -10.33
C GLY A 95 13.42 -0.35 -9.37
N VAL A 96 13.94 -1.51 -8.92
CA VAL A 96 15.16 -1.58 -8.09
C VAL A 96 16.37 -1.10 -8.90
N GLU A 97 16.56 -1.62 -10.13
CA GLU A 97 17.66 -1.22 -11.01
C GLU A 97 17.65 0.29 -11.27
N THR A 98 16.48 0.84 -11.59
CA THR A 98 16.31 2.28 -11.87
C THR A 98 16.57 3.12 -10.63
N SER A 99 16.03 2.72 -9.47
CA SER A 99 16.20 3.47 -8.22
C SER A 99 17.66 3.52 -7.73
N PHE A 100 18.51 2.62 -8.21
CA PHE A 100 19.93 2.55 -7.82
C PHE A 100 20.90 3.16 -8.85
N LYS A 101 20.38 3.82 -9.89
CA LYS A 101 21.19 4.57 -10.89
C LYS A 101 21.66 5.96 -10.42
N ASN A 102 21.94 6.10 -9.12
CA ASN A 102 22.39 7.34 -8.50
C ASN A 102 23.48 7.06 -7.44
N GLU A 103 24.06 8.11 -6.88
CA GLU A 103 25.18 8.04 -5.91
C GLU A 103 24.70 7.97 -4.46
N LEU A 104 23.40 7.85 -4.18
CA LEU A 104 22.87 7.75 -2.82
C LEU A 104 23.25 6.41 -2.18
N ASN A 105 23.27 6.36 -0.84
CA ASN A 105 23.41 5.11 -0.12
C ASN A 105 22.21 4.20 -0.39
N LYS A 106 22.45 2.94 -0.73
CA LYS A 106 21.44 2.02 -1.27
C LYS A 106 20.98 1.04 -0.22
N TYR A 107 19.68 1.06 0.06
CA TYR A 107 18.97 0.14 0.93
C TYR A 107 17.91 -0.62 0.14
N LEU A 108 17.71 -1.89 0.43
CA LEU A 108 16.70 -2.72 -0.21
C LEU A 108 15.89 -3.47 0.83
N LEU A 109 14.60 -3.24 0.88
CA LEU A 109 13.62 -4.02 1.64
C LEU A 109 13.03 -5.10 0.71
N SER A 110 13.44 -6.36 0.88
CA SER A 110 13.01 -7.44 -0.01
C SER A 110 13.08 -8.82 0.64
N SER A 111 12.47 -9.83 -0.01
CA SER A 111 12.59 -11.24 0.40
C SER A 111 13.91 -11.89 -0.06
N THR A 112 14.73 -11.19 -0.83
CA THR A 112 15.98 -11.71 -1.37
C THR A 112 17.13 -10.74 -1.10
N ARG A 113 18.34 -11.25 -0.98
CA ARG A 113 19.54 -10.42 -0.83
C ARG A 113 20.14 -10.10 -2.20
N VAL A 114 20.54 -8.85 -2.37
CA VAL A 114 21.27 -8.35 -3.55
C VAL A 114 22.66 -7.90 -3.13
N PRO A 115 23.73 -8.30 -3.87
CA PRO A 115 25.09 -7.92 -3.50
C PRO A 115 25.34 -6.40 -3.58
N ASN A 116 26.31 -5.93 -2.81
CA ASN A 116 26.82 -4.55 -2.82
C ASN A 116 25.82 -3.44 -2.40
N ILE A 117 24.76 -3.81 -1.70
CA ILE A 117 23.79 -2.89 -1.10
C ILE A 117 23.43 -3.33 0.31
N THR A 118 22.88 -2.44 1.12
CA THR A 118 22.39 -2.77 2.45
C THR A 118 21.01 -3.42 2.34
N ASN A 119 20.94 -4.72 2.67
CA ASN A 119 19.69 -5.50 2.56
C ASN A 119 18.94 -5.54 3.89
N ILE A 120 17.68 -5.19 3.86
CA ILE A 120 16.67 -5.41 4.90
C ILE A 120 15.84 -6.59 4.42
N THR A 121 16.25 -7.80 4.85
CA THR A 121 15.72 -9.04 4.29
C THR A 121 14.65 -9.63 5.21
N TYR A 122 13.51 -10.01 4.63
CA TYR A 122 12.44 -10.72 5.34
C TYR A 122 12.19 -12.10 4.74
N ASP A 123 11.72 -13.01 5.59
CA ASP A 123 11.34 -14.36 5.18
C ASP A 123 9.93 -14.37 4.60
N THR A 124 9.68 -15.26 3.67
CA THR A 124 8.35 -15.51 3.11
C THR A 124 7.84 -16.92 3.38
N SER A 125 8.72 -17.79 3.85
CA SER A 125 8.64 -19.21 4.24
C SER A 125 7.59 -20.12 3.61
N LEU A 126 6.48 -19.57 3.15
CA LEU A 126 5.44 -20.27 2.40
C LEU A 126 5.68 -20.11 0.88
N PRO A 127 5.18 -21.04 0.06
CA PRO A 127 5.27 -20.91 -1.39
C PRO A 127 4.83 -19.52 -1.84
N LYS A 128 5.49 -18.98 -2.86
CA LYS A 128 5.15 -17.68 -3.44
C LYS A 128 3.64 -17.60 -3.67
N GLU A 129 3.06 -16.49 -3.23
CA GLU A 129 1.66 -16.17 -3.45
C GLU A 129 1.34 -16.24 -4.95
N LYS A 130 0.32 -17.01 -5.30
CA LYS A 130 -0.22 -17.08 -6.67
C LYS A 130 -1.42 -16.15 -6.78
N SER A 131 -1.18 -14.88 -6.60
CA SER A 131 -2.15 -13.82 -6.79
C SER A 131 -1.63 -12.82 -7.80
N PHE A 132 -2.54 -12.25 -8.60
CA PHE A 132 -2.21 -11.14 -9.47
C PHE A 132 -2.01 -9.87 -8.65
N ILE A 133 -2.95 -9.60 -7.76
CA ILE A 133 -2.80 -8.52 -6.80
C ILE A 133 -1.91 -8.99 -5.64
N SER A 134 -1.03 -8.10 -5.20
CA SER A 134 -0.14 -8.38 -4.07
C SER A 134 -0.92 -8.33 -2.75
N LEU A 135 -1.09 -9.47 -2.09
CA LEU A 135 -1.70 -9.58 -0.76
C LEU A 135 -0.61 -9.70 0.32
N ALA A 136 -0.15 -10.92 0.57
CA ALA A 136 0.94 -11.17 1.52
C ALA A 136 2.25 -10.49 1.10
N ALA A 137 2.53 -10.39 -0.21
CA ALA A 137 3.70 -9.68 -0.73
C ALA A 137 3.70 -8.17 -0.40
N THR A 138 2.53 -7.57 -0.12
CA THR A 138 2.41 -6.20 0.39
C THR A 138 2.42 -6.18 1.92
N LEU A 139 1.64 -7.06 2.57
CA LEU A 139 1.49 -7.00 4.02
C LEU A 139 2.74 -7.43 4.79
N ILE A 140 3.49 -8.45 4.34
CA ILE A 140 4.69 -8.90 5.04
C ILE A 140 5.69 -7.76 5.27
N PRO A 141 6.19 -7.04 4.24
CA PRO A 141 7.11 -5.95 4.47
C PRO A 141 6.48 -4.79 5.26
N MET A 142 5.18 -4.50 5.09
CA MET A 142 4.49 -3.51 5.92
C MET A 142 4.46 -3.93 7.39
N THR A 143 4.21 -5.21 7.69
CA THR A 143 4.22 -5.74 9.05
C THR A 143 5.60 -5.64 9.69
N ILE A 144 6.67 -5.90 8.93
CA ILE A 144 8.04 -5.75 9.39
C ILE A 144 8.38 -4.29 9.71
N MET A 145 7.90 -3.37 8.89
CA MET A 145 8.04 -1.95 9.15
C MET A 145 7.22 -1.50 10.38
N LEU A 146 6.03 -2.07 10.56
CA LEU A 146 5.20 -1.82 11.75
C LEU A 146 5.87 -2.36 13.02
N ASP A 147 6.46 -3.57 12.97
CA ASP A 147 7.25 -4.13 14.07
C ASP A 147 8.42 -3.22 14.43
N TYR A 148 9.12 -2.70 13.43
CA TYR A 148 10.16 -1.68 13.66
C TYR A 148 9.59 -0.43 14.34
N TYR A 149 8.44 0.08 13.90
CA TYR A 149 7.82 1.27 14.44
C TYR A 149 7.45 1.12 15.93
N LEU A 150 6.87 -0.02 16.30
CA LEU A 150 6.35 -0.31 17.63
C LEU A 150 7.39 -0.90 18.61
N ASP A 151 8.58 -1.30 18.12
CA ASP A 151 9.54 -2.15 18.85
C ASP A 151 8.91 -3.48 19.31
N GLY A 152 7.91 -3.98 18.53
CA GLY A 152 7.18 -5.22 18.79
C GLY A 152 6.01 -5.42 17.82
N ASN A 153 5.28 -6.53 17.96
CA ASN A 153 4.25 -6.91 17.00
C ASN A 153 2.95 -7.47 17.62
N ASP A 154 2.74 -7.25 18.90
CA ASP A 154 1.63 -7.86 19.65
C ASP A 154 0.23 -7.52 19.09
N ILE A 155 0.08 -6.39 18.40
CA ILE A 155 -1.19 -5.94 17.82
C ILE A 155 -1.47 -6.57 16.44
N VAL A 156 -0.44 -7.11 15.77
CA VAL A 156 -0.56 -7.59 14.38
C VAL A 156 -1.60 -8.71 14.23
N PRO A 157 -1.65 -9.75 15.10
CA PRO A 157 -2.64 -10.81 14.98
C PRO A 157 -4.09 -10.29 15.05
N GLU A 158 -4.35 -9.29 15.90
CA GLU A 158 -5.67 -8.66 16.01
C GLU A 158 -6.04 -7.90 14.73
N ILE A 159 -5.08 -7.16 14.16
CA ILE A 159 -5.33 -6.40 12.93
C ILE A 159 -5.56 -7.32 11.73
N LEU A 160 -4.86 -8.44 11.65
CA LEU A 160 -5.02 -9.38 10.53
C LEU A 160 -6.31 -10.19 10.59
N ASN A 161 -6.89 -10.35 11.79
CA ASN A 161 -8.11 -11.13 12.00
C ASN A 161 -9.36 -10.23 11.96
N GLN A 162 -9.63 -9.61 10.82
CA GLN A 162 -10.77 -8.73 10.62
C GLN A 162 -11.83 -9.35 9.72
N ASP A 163 -13.09 -8.99 9.96
CA ASP A 163 -14.19 -9.34 9.07
C ASP A 163 -14.05 -8.63 7.71
N THR A 164 -14.45 -9.32 6.65
CA THR A 164 -14.48 -8.75 5.30
C THR A 164 -15.56 -7.65 5.22
N PRO A 165 -15.21 -6.40 4.85
CA PRO A 165 -16.19 -5.35 4.68
C PRO A 165 -17.16 -5.68 3.55
N LEU A 166 -18.43 -5.39 3.75
CA LEU A 166 -19.43 -5.53 2.70
C LEU A 166 -19.38 -4.32 1.76
N ILE A 167 -19.40 -4.61 0.47
CA ILE A 167 -19.46 -3.60 -0.59
C ILE A 167 -20.30 -4.17 -1.74
N GLU A 168 -21.03 -3.31 -2.44
CA GLU A 168 -21.70 -3.71 -3.68
C GLU A 168 -20.88 -3.24 -4.88
N ALA A 169 -20.88 -4.01 -5.96
CA ALA A 169 -20.17 -3.62 -7.17
C ALA A 169 -20.75 -2.35 -7.77
N HIS A 170 -19.91 -1.39 -8.09
CA HIS A 170 -20.25 -0.15 -8.76
C HIS A 170 -19.17 0.22 -9.79
N PRO A 171 -19.54 0.75 -10.96
CA PRO A 171 -18.55 1.07 -12.01
C PRO A 171 -17.54 2.14 -11.60
N VAL A 172 -17.92 3.09 -10.75
CA VAL A 172 -17.07 4.19 -10.31
C VAL A 172 -17.17 4.36 -8.80
N TYR A 173 -16.05 4.29 -8.11
CA TYR A 173 -15.92 4.65 -6.69
C TYR A 173 -15.06 5.89 -6.54
N GLU A 174 -15.60 6.91 -5.89
CA GLU A 174 -14.75 7.96 -5.32
C GLU A 174 -14.17 7.47 -4.00
N ILE A 175 -12.93 7.83 -3.71
CA ILE A 175 -12.22 7.43 -2.48
C ILE A 175 -11.83 8.71 -1.76
N ALA A 176 -12.47 9.00 -0.62
CA ALA A 176 -12.12 10.12 0.23
C ALA A 176 -11.10 9.66 1.30
N SER A 177 -9.89 10.20 1.24
CA SER A 177 -8.77 9.81 2.09
C SER A 177 -7.99 11.02 2.61
N GLY A 178 -6.94 10.79 3.38
CA GLY A 178 -5.98 11.79 3.83
C GLY A 178 -4.55 11.24 3.75
N ILE A 179 -3.57 12.05 4.13
CA ILE A 179 -2.17 11.63 4.13
C ILE A 179 -1.91 10.50 5.13
N ASP A 180 -2.65 10.47 6.22
CA ASP A 180 -2.58 9.46 7.28
C ASP A 180 -3.15 8.09 6.85
N THR A 181 -3.94 8.05 5.76
CA THR A 181 -4.48 6.82 5.15
C THR A 181 -3.91 6.55 3.76
N SER A 182 -2.73 7.11 3.47
CA SER A 182 -2.15 7.11 2.12
C SER A 182 -1.77 5.72 1.61
N SER A 183 -1.34 4.81 2.48
CA SER A 183 -1.04 3.43 2.08
C SER A 183 -2.31 2.67 1.72
N ALA A 184 -3.35 2.82 2.51
CA ALA A 184 -4.63 2.16 2.31
C ALA A 184 -5.30 2.60 1.00
N HIS A 185 -5.36 3.90 0.71
CA HIS A 185 -5.93 4.36 -0.55
C HIS A 185 -5.08 4.00 -1.76
N THR A 186 -3.73 4.06 -1.65
CA THR A 186 -2.82 3.63 -2.73
C THR A 186 -3.04 2.16 -3.08
N TYR A 187 -3.29 1.30 -2.07
CA TYR A 187 -3.62 -0.10 -2.31
C TYR A 187 -4.94 -0.24 -3.06
N LEU A 188 -6.00 0.41 -2.59
CA LEU A 188 -7.32 0.31 -3.22
C LEU A 188 -7.29 0.81 -4.68
N GLU A 189 -6.74 2.00 -4.91
CA GLU A 189 -6.63 2.59 -6.24
C GLU A 189 -5.93 1.64 -7.21
N SER A 190 -4.71 1.19 -6.85
CA SER A 190 -3.92 0.29 -7.67
C SER A 190 -4.67 -1.01 -7.97
N THR A 191 -5.21 -1.64 -6.92
CA THR A 191 -5.83 -2.95 -7.04
C THR A 191 -7.15 -2.92 -7.83
N MET A 192 -7.98 -1.90 -7.60
CA MET A 192 -9.25 -1.74 -8.32
C MET A 192 -9.00 -1.56 -9.83
N LEU A 193 -7.97 -0.79 -10.20
CA LEU A 193 -7.58 -0.59 -11.60
C LEU A 193 -6.94 -1.84 -12.20
N GLU A 194 -5.96 -2.42 -11.54
CA GLU A 194 -5.22 -3.56 -12.04
C GLU A 194 -6.11 -4.79 -12.24
N ALA A 195 -7.04 -5.02 -11.34
CA ALA A 195 -7.98 -6.13 -11.42
C ALA A 195 -9.26 -5.82 -12.22
N GLY A 196 -9.44 -4.59 -12.69
CA GLY A 196 -10.62 -4.17 -13.43
C GLY A 196 -11.91 -4.30 -12.62
N LEU A 197 -11.85 -4.00 -11.31
CA LEU A 197 -13.00 -4.14 -10.42
C LEU A 197 -13.92 -2.93 -10.50
N SER A 198 -13.35 -1.74 -10.59
CA SER A 198 -14.05 -0.45 -10.67
C SER A 198 -13.06 0.63 -11.10
N ILE A 199 -13.56 1.82 -11.43
CA ILE A 199 -12.76 3.01 -11.67
C ILE A 199 -12.67 3.80 -10.36
N PRO A 200 -11.52 3.83 -9.67
CA PRO A 200 -11.34 4.64 -8.48
C PRO A 200 -10.99 6.10 -8.86
N ILE A 201 -11.55 7.05 -8.13
CA ILE A 201 -11.20 8.47 -8.19
C ILE A 201 -10.80 8.90 -6.78
N VAL A 202 -9.51 9.07 -6.53
CA VAL A 202 -8.99 9.41 -5.21
C VAL A 202 -9.06 10.91 -4.96
N HIS A 203 -9.63 11.29 -3.83
CA HIS A 203 -9.68 12.65 -3.33
C HIS A 203 -9.01 12.73 -1.96
N ASP A 204 -8.12 13.69 -1.81
CA ASP A 204 -7.80 14.22 -0.49
C ASP A 204 -9.01 14.99 0.07
N LYS A 205 -9.37 14.77 1.34
CA LYS A 205 -10.57 15.32 1.97
C LYS A 205 -10.60 16.85 1.93
N TYR A 206 -9.48 17.52 2.16
CA TYR A 206 -9.41 18.96 2.09
C TYR A 206 -9.58 19.47 0.66
N SER A 207 -8.94 18.79 -0.31
CA SER A 207 -9.12 19.11 -1.73
C SER A 207 -10.54 18.86 -2.21
N TYR A 208 -11.21 17.86 -1.64
CA TYR A 208 -12.64 17.60 -1.89
C TYR A 208 -13.49 18.81 -1.49
N CYS A 209 -13.26 19.36 -0.30
CA CYS A 209 -13.93 20.57 0.20
C CYS A 209 -13.66 21.81 -0.67
N HIS A 210 -12.60 21.83 -1.45
CA HIS A 210 -12.25 22.92 -2.37
C HIS A 210 -12.82 22.76 -3.80
N GLY A 211 -13.92 22.02 -3.97
CA GLY A 211 -14.69 21.94 -5.20
C GLY A 211 -14.58 20.65 -6.00
N ARG A 212 -13.72 19.69 -5.60
CA ARG A 212 -13.66 18.37 -6.26
C ARG A 212 -14.97 17.60 -6.10
N GLY A 213 -15.72 17.82 -5.02
CA GLY A 213 -17.04 17.27 -4.79
C GLY A 213 -18.12 17.67 -5.81
N THR A 214 -17.84 18.67 -6.66
CA THR A 214 -18.77 19.06 -7.75
C THR A 214 -19.03 17.90 -8.72
N THR A 215 -18.05 17.04 -8.94
CA THR A 215 -18.20 15.86 -9.81
C THR A 215 -19.25 14.90 -9.25
N SER A 216 -19.23 14.66 -7.95
CA SER A 216 -20.18 13.77 -7.25
C SER A 216 -21.62 14.27 -7.36
N TYR A 217 -21.81 15.57 -7.27
CA TYR A 217 -23.14 16.21 -7.38
C TYR A 217 -23.83 15.92 -8.72
N HIS A 218 -23.07 15.77 -9.79
CA HIS A 218 -23.57 15.57 -11.15
C HIS A 218 -23.55 14.13 -11.63
N ASN A 219 -22.97 13.21 -10.87
CA ASN A 219 -22.75 11.83 -11.29
C ASN A 219 -23.22 10.84 -10.22
N ASN A 220 -23.67 9.71 -10.71
CA ASN A 220 -24.17 8.64 -9.85
C ASN A 220 -23.02 7.73 -9.43
N HIS A 221 -22.11 8.23 -8.58
CA HIS A 221 -20.99 7.47 -8.07
C HIS A 221 -21.31 6.86 -6.69
N SER A 222 -20.49 5.90 -6.26
CA SER A 222 -20.45 5.41 -4.88
C SER A 222 -19.15 5.91 -4.20
N LEU A 223 -19.15 5.98 -2.89
CA LEU A 223 -18.05 6.53 -2.11
C LEU A 223 -17.45 5.45 -1.19
N ILE A 224 -16.13 5.34 -1.16
CA ILE A 224 -15.37 4.69 -0.09
C ILE A 224 -14.76 5.81 0.76
N TYR A 225 -15.10 5.85 2.02
CA TYR A 225 -14.69 6.90 2.93
C TYR A 225 -13.81 6.36 4.06
N PHE A 226 -12.59 6.87 4.19
CA PHE A 226 -11.71 6.56 5.31
C PHE A 226 -12.02 7.48 6.49
N ASP A 227 -12.81 6.99 7.43
CA ASP A 227 -13.28 7.74 8.59
C ASP A 227 -12.27 7.66 9.75
N LYS A 228 -11.70 8.80 10.15
CA LYS A 228 -10.81 8.97 11.29
C LYS A 228 -11.50 9.52 12.54
N ASP A 229 -12.83 9.60 12.52
CA ASP A 229 -13.66 10.16 13.60
C ASP A 229 -13.31 11.61 13.97
N THR A 230 -12.81 12.37 13.01
CA THR A 230 -12.54 13.80 13.18
C THR A 230 -13.81 14.63 13.02
N GLU A 231 -13.76 15.90 13.42
CA GLU A 231 -14.87 16.83 13.17
C GLU A 231 -15.18 16.96 11.67
N LEU A 232 -14.13 17.05 10.83
CA LEU A 232 -14.28 17.08 9.38
C LEU A 232 -14.97 15.82 8.86
N ASP A 233 -14.61 14.63 9.35
CA ASP A 233 -15.23 13.37 8.92
C ASP A 233 -16.72 13.35 9.24
N ARG A 234 -17.11 13.80 10.42
CA ARG A 234 -18.52 13.87 10.82
C ARG A 234 -19.33 14.81 9.94
N LEU A 235 -18.80 16.01 9.68
CA LEU A 235 -19.44 17.00 8.80
C LEU A 235 -19.54 16.47 7.38
N MET A 236 -18.45 15.94 6.81
CA MET A 236 -18.45 15.41 5.45
C MET A 236 -19.43 14.24 5.30
N LEU A 237 -19.42 13.28 6.22
CA LEU A 237 -20.32 12.12 6.14
C LEU A 237 -21.80 12.52 6.29
N GLU A 238 -22.11 13.56 7.05
CA GLU A 238 -23.46 14.08 7.15
C GLU A 238 -23.93 14.68 5.82
N GLU A 239 -23.12 15.55 5.22
CA GLU A 239 -23.44 16.22 3.96
C GLU A 239 -23.44 15.28 2.75
N LEU A 240 -22.49 14.33 2.69
CA LEU A 240 -22.30 13.45 1.54
C LEU A 240 -23.40 12.38 1.39
N LYS A 241 -24.18 12.10 2.42
CA LYS A 241 -25.26 11.10 2.39
C LYS A 241 -26.29 11.36 1.30
N GLU A 242 -26.51 12.62 0.96
CA GLU A 242 -27.52 13.00 -0.05
C GLU A 242 -27.01 12.90 -1.49
N TYR A 243 -25.67 12.82 -1.67
CA TYR A 243 -25.04 12.91 -3.01
C TYR A 243 -24.55 11.58 -3.56
N TYR A 244 -24.39 10.57 -2.69
CA TYR A 244 -23.91 9.26 -3.11
C TYR A 244 -24.99 8.20 -2.94
N ASN A 245 -25.11 7.32 -3.94
CA ASN A 245 -26.02 6.17 -3.82
C ASN A 245 -25.65 5.28 -2.65
N LYS A 246 -24.36 5.07 -2.45
CA LYS A 246 -23.81 4.25 -1.37
C LYS A 246 -22.51 4.84 -0.87
N ILE A 247 -22.35 4.79 0.45
CA ILE A 247 -21.13 5.14 1.14
C ILE A 247 -20.64 3.91 1.91
N VAL A 248 -19.46 3.44 1.57
CA VAL A 248 -18.74 2.40 2.33
C VAL A 248 -17.76 3.10 3.26
N ILE A 249 -17.98 2.97 4.55
CA ILE A 249 -17.13 3.62 5.56
C ILE A 249 -16.10 2.62 6.07
N LEU A 250 -14.83 2.91 5.85
CA LEU A 250 -13.70 2.23 6.48
C LEU A 250 -13.29 3.05 7.71
N LYS A 251 -13.83 2.68 8.87
CA LYS A 251 -13.63 3.42 10.11
C LYS A 251 -12.28 3.08 10.73
N SER A 252 -11.59 4.11 11.17
CA SER A 252 -10.39 4.06 12.02
C SER A 252 -10.68 3.31 13.33
N LYS A 253 -9.68 2.60 13.83
CA LYS A 253 -9.77 1.88 15.09
C LYS A 253 -8.73 2.36 16.11
N TYR A 254 -7.63 2.90 15.62
CA TYR A 254 -6.48 3.27 16.43
C TYR A 254 -6.25 4.79 16.37
N ASN A 255 -5.77 5.35 17.49
CA ASN A 255 -5.43 6.78 17.53
C ASN A 255 -4.02 7.07 16.95
N ASP A 256 -3.20 6.03 16.77
CA ASP A 256 -1.89 6.16 16.14
C ASP A 256 -2.02 6.12 14.62
N PRO A 257 -1.56 7.13 13.88
CA PRO A 257 -1.75 7.24 12.43
C PRO A 257 -1.02 6.15 11.64
N ILE A 258 0.07 5.57 12.15
CA ILE A 258 0.81 4.49 11.49
C ILE A 258 0.09 3.15 11.67
N ILE A 259 -0.31 2.84 12.90
CA ILE A 259 -1.06 1.62 13.20
C ILE A 259 -2.36 1.61 12.40
N ASP A 260 -3.00 2.77 12.35
CA ASP A 260 -4.30 2.93 11.70
C ASP A 260 -4.22 2.83 10.17
N ASP A 261 -3.18 3.39 9.54
CA ASP A 261 -2.96 3.21 8.09
C ASP A 261 -2.67 1.74 7.74
N TYR A 262 -1.93 1.01 8.59
CA TYR A 262 -1.75 -0.43 8.43
C TYR A 262 -3.09 -1.19 8.55
N TYR A 263 -3.87 -0.90 9.60
CA TYR A 263 -5.20 -1.49 9.82
C TYR A 263 -6.12 -1.22 8.62
N LEU A 264 -6.21 0.02 8.17
CA LEU A 264 -7.04 0.41 7.03
C LEU A 264 -6.53 -0.20 5.71
N THR A 265 -5.23 -0.47 5.58
CA THR A 265 -4.69 -1.23 4.44
C THR A 265 -5.19 -2.68 4.47
N VAL A 266 -5.18 -3.34 5.63
CA VAL A 266 -5.77 -4.69 5.77
C VAL A 266 -7.26 -4.67 5.42
N ARG A 267 -8.01 -3.67 5.91
CA ARG A 267 -9.44 -3.49 5.57
C ARG A 267 -9.66 -3.27 4.07
N SER A 268 -8.75 -2.54 3.42
CA SER A 268 -8.77 -2.30 1.97
C SER A 268 -8.51 -3.58 1.17
N ILE A 269 -7.60 -4.43 1.63
CA ILE A 269 -7.34 -5.74 1.04
C ILE A 269 -8.60 -6.63 1.12
N LEU A 270 -9.23 -6.68 2.28
CA LEU A 270 -10.47 -7.44 2.47
C LEU A 270 -11.63 -6.87 1.65
N LEU A 271 -11.73 -5.55 1.51
CA LEU A 271 -12.71 -4.89 0.65
C LEU A 271 -12.53 -5.28 -0.81
N THR A 272 -11.28 -5.39 -1.27
CA THR A 272 -10.97 -5.86 -2.64
C THR A 272 -11.45 -7.30 -2.87
N LYS A 273 -11.35 -8.18 -1.85
CA LYS A 273 -11.94 -9.53 -1.91
C LYS A 273 -13.44 -9.45 -2.16
N SER A 274 -14.16 -8.66 -1.35
CA SER A 274 -15.61 -8.51 -1.48
C SER A 274 -16.02 -7.97 -2.85
N LEU A 275 -15.29 -6.97 -3.39
CA LEU A 275 -15.53 -6.46 -4.74
C LEU A 275 -15.31 -7.51 -5.82
N ALA A 276 -14.26 -8.32 -5.69
CA ALA A 276 -13.97 -9.39 -6.65
C ALA A 276 -15.06 -10.46 -6.65
N GLU A 277 -15.56 -10.84 -5.48
CA GLU A 277 -16.68 -11.77 -5.33
C GLU A 277 -17.96 -11.22 -5.97
N GLN A 278 -18.26 -9.93 -5.78
CA GLN A 278 -19.43 -9.26 -6.37
C GLN A 278 -19.34 -9.10 -7.89
N THR A 279 -18.15 -9.02 -8.43
CA THR A 279 -17.91 -8.85 -9.89
C THR A 279 -17.54 -10.15 -10.60
N ASP A 280 -17.57 -11.28 -9.90
CA ASP A 280 -17.14 -12.61 -10.38
C ASP A 280 -15.73 -12.60 -11.00
N LYS A 281 -14.82 -11.85 -10.37
CA LYS A 281 -13.42 -11.73 -10.77
C LYS A 281 -12.53 -12.66 -9.97
N ASP A 282 -11.66 -13.40 -10.67
CA ASP A 282 -10.64 -14.24 -10.03
C ASP A 282 -9.31 -13.47 -9.93
N LEU A 283 -9.03 -12.91 -8.75
CA LEU A 283 -7.81 -12.14 -8.49
C LEU A 283 -6.51 -12.97 -8.53
N SER A 284 -6.60 -14.28 -8.73
CA SER A 284 -5.43 -15.13 -8.96
C SER A 284 -4.99 -15.15 -10.43
N LYS A 285 -5.80 -14.59 -11.33
CA LYS A 285 -5.57 -14.55 -12.77
C LYS A 285 -5.49 -13.12 -13.28
N VAL A 286 -4.58 -12.92 -14.22
CA VAL A 286 -4.38 -11.63 -14.85
C VAL A 286 -4.91 -11.66 -16.28
N GLU A 287 -5.71 -10.68 -16.60
CA GLU A 287 -6.07 -10.37 -17.99
C GLU A 287 -5.48 -9.01 -18.39
N TYR A 288 -4.16 -8.97 -18.61
CA TYR A 288 -3.56 -7.76 -19.19
C TYR A 288 -4.04 -7.51 -20.60
N SER A 289 -4.39 -6.27 -20.88
CA SER A 289 -4.58 -5.84 -22.27
C SER A 289 -3.28 -6.02 -23.06
N PRO A 290 -3.36 -6.24 -24.40
CA PRO A 290 -2.16 -6.35 -25.25
C PRO A 290 -1.22 -5.13 -25.13
N VAL A 291 -1.77 -3.94 -24.91
CA VAL A 291 -0.99 -2.71 -24.72
C VAL A 291 -0.22 -2.76 -23.42
N VAL A 292 -0.87 -3.11 -22.29
CA VAL A 292 -0.21 -3.22 -20.99
C VAL A 292 0.91 -4.26 -21.04
N LYS A 293 0.70 -5.41 -21.70
CA LYS A 293 1.75 -6.43 -21.87
C LYS A 293 3.00 -5.90 -22.58
N LYS A 294 2.82 -5.01 -23.56
CA LYS A 294 3.95 -4.39 -24.27
C LYS A 294 4.69 -3.38 -23.42
N LEU A 295 3.96 -2.58 -22.64
CA LEU A 295 4.51 -1.48 -21.86
C LEU A 295 5.02 -1.91 -20.47
N TYR A 296 4.64 -3.09 -20.00
CA TYR A 296 4.98 -3.58 -18.66
C TYR A 296 6.50 -3.59 -18.38
N LYS A 297 7.30 -3.86 -19.40
CA LYS A 297 8.77 -3.89 -19.28
C LYS A 297 9.47 -2.58 -19.61
N TYR A 298 8.69 -1.51 -19.87
CA TYR A 298 9.29 -0.22 -20.15
C TYR A 298 9.95 0.34 -18.89
N ASN A 299 11.24 0.60 -18.97
CA ASN A 299 12.09 1.03 -17.83
C ASN A 299 12.26 2.54 -17.70
N GLY A 300 11.64 3.33 -18.59
CA GLY A 300 11.79 4.79 -18.60
C GLY A 300 12.97 5.31 -19.44
N GLU A 301 13.76 4.44 -20.03
CA GLU A 301 14.82 4.81 -20.98
C GLU A 301 14.24 4.84 -22.42
N MET A 302 14.48 5.94 -23.14
CA MET A 302 14.16 6.08 -24.57
C MET A 302 15.40 5.79 -25.39
#